data_e84275c60789c4d17c54ec1772c727f9
#
_entry.id   e84275c60789c4d17c54ec1772c727f9
#
_cell.length_a   1.000
_cell.length_b   1.000
_cell.length_c   1.000
_cell.angle_alpha   90.00
_cell.angle_beta   90.00
_cell.angle_gamma   90.00
#
_symmetry.space_group_name_H-M   'P 1'
#
loop_
_entity.id
_entity.type
_entity.pdbx_description
1 polymer ?
#
loop_
_entity_poly.entity_id
_entity_poly.type
_entity_poly.pdbx_seq_one_letter_code
_entity_poly.pdbx_strand_id
1 'polypeptide(L)'
;MILELDCGNSFIKWRVLCSDGITPVEGGVVGSDDDLLASLSDTKKFQLKKCRLVSVRTQAETDSLVASLVDVFGVSVVRAVPAREMAGVRNGYEDYERLGLDRWLALLGGFHLASGACLILDFGTAVTADFVAADGGHLGGFICPGMPLMRNQLRTHTRKIRYDDVAAERAHESLAPGRTTVEAVERGCMLMLRGFVLTQLELAEQYWGKDFVVFLTGGDANLVSGVVPDARVVPDLVFVGLAMACPLS
;
A
#
# COMPACT_ATOMS: atom_id res chain seq x y z
N MET A 1 20.35 -11.75 -7.23
CA MET A 1 18.93 -11.45 -7.13
C MET A 1 18.72 -10.14 -6.39
N ILE A 2 17.56 -9.55 -6.52
CA ILE A 2 17.21 -8.25 -5.92
C ILE A 2 16.10 -8.49 -4.91
N LEU A 3 16.28 -8.00 -3.69
CA LEU A 3 15.25 -7.94 -2.66
C LEU A 3 14.55 -6.58 -2.73
N GLU A 4 13.23 -6.57 -2.68
CA GLU A 4 12.42 -5.35 -2.52
C GLU A 4 11.61 -5.45 -1.24
N LEU A 5 11.64 -4.36 -0.45
CA LEU A 5 10.98 -4.25 0.85
C LEU A 5 10.09 -3.02 0.91
N ASP A 6 8.86 -3.22 1.38
CA ASP A 6 7.93 -2.18 1.78
C ASP A 6 7.64 -2.35 3.28
N CYS A 7 8.31 -1.52 4.09
CA CYS A 7 8.26 -1.59 5.55
C CYS A 7 7.20 -0.62 6.08
N GLY A 8 5.97 -1.10 6.15
CA GLY A 8 4.85 -0.40 6.78
C GLY A 8 4.90 -0.41 8.30
N ASN A 9 3.96 0.29 8.95
CA ASN A 9 3.85 0.31 10.41
C ASN A 9 3.37 -1.02 11.02
N SER A 10 2.57 -1.79 10.30
CA SER A 10 1.97 -3.05 10.79
C SER A 10 2.62 -4.29 10.21
N PHE A 11 3.08 -4.24 8.98
CA PHE A 11 3.62 -5.37 8.24
C PHE A 11 4.77 -4.93 7.35
N ILE A 12 5.63 -5.90 7.00
CA ILE A 12 6.62 -5.79 5.94
C ILE A 12 6.14 -6.63 4.76
N LYS A 13 5.91 -5.99 3.63
CA LYS A 13 5.76 -6.68 2.36
C LYS A 13 7.13 -6.83 1.71
N TRP A 14 7.43 -8.00 1.19
CA TRP A 14 8.71 -8.27 0.55
C TRP A 14 8.55 -9.12 -0.69
N ARG A 15 9.47 -8.96 -1.63
CA ARG A 15 9.62 -9.86 -2.77
C ARG A 15 11.08 -9.95 -3.22
N VAL A 16 11.42 -11.10 -3.81
CA VAL A 16 12.71 -11.33 -4.45
C VAL A 16 12.51 -11.40 -5.96
N LEU A 17 13.31 -10.65 -6.69
CA LEU A 17 13.32 -10.62 -8.14
C LEU A 17 14.58 -11.31 -8.67
N CYS A 18 14.49 -11.86 -9.88
CA CYS A 18 15.66 -12.26 -10.67
C CYS A 18 16.62 -11.07 -10.86
N SER A 19 17.81 -11.36 -11.39
CA SER A 19 18.81 -10.33 -11.69
C SER A 19 18.39 -9.35 -12.80
N ASP A 20 17.33 -9.68 -13.56
CA ASP A 20 16.70 -8.80 -14.54
C ASP A 20 15.92 -7.64 -13.88
N GLY A 21 15.66 -7.73 -12.58
CA GLY A 21 14.92 -6.72 -11.83
C GLY A 21 13.42 -6.67 -12.11
N ILE A 22 12.86 -7.66 -12.79
CA ILE A 22 11.47 -7.69 -13.27
C ILE A 22 10.77 -8.97 -12.83
N THR A 23 11.41 -10.13 -13.01
CA THR A 23 10.77 -11.43 -12.80
C THR A 23 10.71 -11.77 -11.31
N PRO A 24 9.51 -11.84 -10.69
CA PRO A 24 9.37 -12.24 -9.29
C PRO A 24 9.65 -13.73 -9.13
N VAL A 25 10.37 -14.06 -8.06
CA VAL A 25 10.73 -15.44 -7.70
C VAL A 25 9.95 -15.88 -6.47
N GLU A 26 9.89 -15.03 -5.47
CA GLU A 26 9.20 -15.30 -4.20
C GLU A 26 8.81 -13.98 -3.55
N GLY A 27 7.86 -14.01 -2.64
CA GLY A 27 7.43 -12.84 -1.87
C GLY A 27 6.44 -13.22 -0.80
N GLY A 28 6.18 -12.26 0.10
CA GLY A 28 5.27 -12.48 1.20
C GLY A 28 5.02 -11.21 2.01
N VAL A 29 4.28 -11.41 3.10
CA VAL A 29 4.00 -10.39 4.11
C VAL A 29 4.32 -10.98 5.47
N VAL A 30 5.08 -10.24 6.28
CA VAL A 30 5.49 -10.67 7.62
C VAL A 30 5.23 -9.57 8.65
N GLY A 31 5.13 -9.97 9.93
CA GLY A 31 4.80 -9.05 11.03
C GLY A 31 6.02 -8.42 11.70
N SER A 32 7.22 -8.96 11.48
CA SER A 32 8.44 -8.51 12.18
C SER A 32 9.68 -8.63 11.31
N ASP A 33 10.75 -7.95 11.72
CA ASP A 33 12.06 -8.06 11.08
C ASP A 33 12.65 -9.47 11.24
N ASP A 34 12.43 -10.11 12.38
CA ASP A 34 12.88 -11.49 12.63
C ASP A 34 12.19 -12.49 11.70
N ASP A 35 10.87 -12.35 11.49
CA ASP A 35 10.12 -13.17 10.55
C ASP A 35 10.60 -12.96 9.10
N LEU A 36 10.96 -11.72 8.75
CA LEU A 36 11.55 -11.42 7.43
C LEU A 36 12.89 -12.14 7.26
N LEU A 37 13.80 -12.00 8.23
CA LEU A 37 15.12 -12.63 8.17
C LEU A 37 14.99 -14.16 8.12
N ALA A 38 14.08 -14.75 8.90
CA ALA A 38 13.78 -16.17 8.85
C ALA A 38 13.27 -16.60 7.47
N SER A 39 12.29 -15.90 6.90
CA SER A 39 11.74 -16.17 5.58
C SER A 39 12.82 -16.10 4.49
N LEU A 40 13.69 -15.09 4.54
CA LEU A 40 14.78 -14.93 3.58
C LEU A 40 15.88 -16.00 3.77
N SER A 41 16.12 -16.47 5.00
CA SER A 41 17.12 -17.50 5.31
C SER A 41 16.71 -18.89 4.83
N ASP A 42 15.42 -19.23 4.88
CA ASP A 42 14.88 -20.47 4.31
C ASP A 42 15.06 -20.52 2.80
N THR A 43 15.19 -19.38 2.17
CA THR A 43 15.45 -19.21 0.75
C THR A 43 16.95 -19.28 0.41
N LYS A 44 17.76 -20.09 1.08
CA LYS A 44 19.20 -20.28 0.79
C LYS A 44 19.57 -20.51 -0.69
N LYS A 45 18.55 -20.61 -1.55
CA LYS A 45 18.65 -20.67 -3.01
C LYS A 45 18.99 -19.33 -3.65
N PHE A 46 18.82 -18.20 -2.92
CA PHE A 46 18.94 -16.86 -3.49
C PHE A 46 20.24 -16.21 -3.06
N GLN A 47 21.13 -15.98 -4.02
CA GLN A 47 22.23 -15.06 -3.82
C GLN A 47 21.67 -13.61 -3.94
N LEU A 48 21.15 -13.08 -2.84
CA LEU A 48 20.75 -11.69 -2.77
C LEU A 48 21.99 -10.81 -2.91
N LYS A 49 21.97 -9.83 -3.80
CA LYS A 49 23.08 -8.89 -4.01
C LYS A 49 22.70 -7.45 -3.73
N LYS A 50 21.45 -7.10 -4.04
CA LYS A 50 20.94 -5.73 -3.94
C LYS A 50 19.60 -5.74 -3.24
N CYS A 51 19.29 -4.67 -2.52
CA CYS A 51 18.02 -4.43 -1.88
C CYS A 51 17.53 -3.03 -2.20
N ARG A 52 16.27 -2.89 -2.59
CA ARG A 52 15.51 -1.63 -2.61
C ARG A 52 14.59 -1.62 -1.41
N LEU A 53 14.54 -0.51 -0.70
CA LEU A 53 13.76 -0.40 0.52
C LEU A 53 12.97 0.90 0.57
N VAL A 54 11.69 0.80 0.86
CA VAL A 54 10.86 1.90 1.37
C VAL A 54 10.47 1.60 2.80
N SER A 55 10.48 2.62 3.66
CA SER A 55 10.07 2.48 5.06
C SER A 55 9.33 3.75 5.50
N VAL A 56 8.20 3.55 6.16
CA VAL A 56 7.45 4.59 6.88
C VAL A 56 7.60 4.46 8.40
N ARG A 57 8.55 3.62 8.85
CA ARG A 57 8.94 3.44 10.24
C ARG A 57 9.90 4.53 10.69
N THR A 58 10.26 4.51 11.98
CA THR A 58 11.29 5.41 12.50
C THR A 58 12.64 5.14 11.84
N GLN A 59 13.50 6.17 11.81
CA GLN A 59 14.85 6.04 11.27
C GLN A 59 15.64 4.94 11.98
N ALA A 60 15.54 4.85 13.30
CA ALA A 60 16.26 3.85 14.11
C ALA A 60 15.83 2.41 13.76
N GLU A 61 14.53 2.14 13.60
CA GLU A 61 14.03 0.83 13.19
C GLU A 61 14.51 0.48 11.78
N THR A 62 14.44 1.44 10.86
CA THR A 62 14.90 1.25 9.48
C THR A 62 16.40 0.97 9.41
N ASP A 63 17.20 1.70 10.19
CA ASP A 63 18.66 1.51 10.25
C ASP A 63 19.01 0.14 10.83
N SER A 64 18.30 -0.31 11.87
CA SER A 64 18.48 -1.64 12.47
C SER A 64 18.21 -2.75 11.47
N LEU A 65 17.08 -2.67 10.74
CA LEU A 65 16.74 -3.65 9.71
C LEU A 65 17.81 -3.69 8.61
N VAL A 66 18.24 -2.53 8.13
CA VAL A 66 19.28 -2.46 7.08
C VAL A 66 20.60 -3.04 7.55
N ALA A 67 21.02 -2.77 8.80
CA ALA A 67 22.23 -3.35 9.37
C ALA A 67 22.15 -4.88 9.40
N SER A 68 21.00 -5.44 9.85
CA SER A 68 20.77 -6.89 9.86
C SER A 68 20.81 -7.51 8.46
N LEU A 69 20.20 -6.86 7.46
CA LEU A 69 20.23 -7.35 6.06
C LEU A 69 21.65 -7.34 5.48
N VAL A 70 22.43 -6.32 5.77
CA VAL A 70 23.83 -6.23 5.33
C VAL A 70 24.69 -7.30 6.02
N ASP A 71 24.52 -7.48 7.33
CA ASP A 71 25.30 -8.44 8.11
C ASP A 71 25.00 -9.90 7.70
N VAL A 72 23.71 -10.24 7.56
CA VAL A 72 23.29 -11.63 7.28
C VAL A 72 23.46 -12.01 5.81
N PHE A 73 23.14 -11.11 4.88
CA PHE A 73 23.07 -11.43 3.44
C PHE A 73 24.14 -10.73 2.59
N GLY A 74 24.88 -9.77 3.14
CA GLY A 74 25.89 -9.01 2.38
C GLY A 74 25.32 -8.15 1.26
N VAL A 75 24.05 -7.75 1.34
CA VAL A 75 23.36 -6.99 0.30
C VAL A 75 23.73 -5.50 0.35
N SER A 76 23.81 -4.85 -0.82
CA SER A 76 23.80 -3.39 -0.87
C SER A 76 22.37 -2.87 -0.87
N VAL A 77 22.08 -1.92 0.03
CA VAL A 77 20.71 -1.39 0.22
C VAL A 77 20.60 0.02 -0.35
N VAL A 78 19.62 0.25 -1.22
CA VAL A 78 19.20 1.57 -1.70
C VAL A 78 17.85 1.88 -1.07
N ARG A 79 17.73 3.05 -0.43
CA ARG A 79 16.51 3.50 0.24
C ARG A 79 15.80 4.54 -0.60
N ALA A 80 14.48 4.41 -0.72
CA ALA A 80 13.65 5.48 -1.25
C ALA A 80 13.69 6.69 -0.33
N VAL A 81 13.70 7.87 -0.92
CA VAL A 81 13.68 9.16 -0.22
C VAL A 81 12.59 10.05 -0.82
N PRO A 82 12.04 11.00 -0.03
CA PRO A 82 11.12 11.99 -0.56
C PRO A 82 11.75 12.81 -1.68
N ALA A 83 10.95 13.16 -2.68
CA ALA A 83 11.40 14.01 -3.77
C ALA A 83 10.31 15.03 -4.18
N ARG A 84 10.74 16.20 -4.65
CA ARG A 84 9.83 17.22 -5.22
C ARG A 84 9.28 16.78 -6.57
N GLU A 85 10.11 16.11 -7.35
CA GLU A 85 9.76 15.61 -8.67
C GLU A 85 10.58 14.34 -8.96
N MET A 86 9.94 13.32 -9.53
CA MET A 86 10.56 12.09 -9.97
C MET A 86 9.69 11.38 -10.99
N ALA A 87 10.31 10.77 -12.00
CA ALA A 87 9.64 9.95 -13.02
C ALA A 87 8.40 10.64 -13.66
N GLY A 88 8.45 11.96 -13.81
CA GLY A 88 7.37 12.75 -14.40
C GLY A 88 6.26 13.14 -13.43
N VAL A 89 6.32 12.74 -12.16
CA VAL A 89 5.37 13.14 -11.12
C VAL A 89 5.94 14.28 -10.28
N ARG A 90 5.17 15.37 -10.11
CA ARG A 90 5.48 16.48 -9.20
C ARG A 90 4.67 16.34 -7.92
N ASN A 91 5.37 16.31 -6.79
CA ASN A 91 4.75 16.21 -5.47
C ASN A 91 3.92 17.46 -5.14
N GLY A 92 2.63 17.27 -4.86
CA GLY A 92 1.69 18.37 -4.61
C GLY A 92 1.63 18.83 -3.14
N TYR A 93 2.40 18.23 -2.25
CA TYR A 93 2.46 18.71 -0.86
C TYR A 93 3.29 19.99 -0.78
N GLU A 94 2.84 20.96 0.00
CA GLU A 94 3.59 22.21 0.28
C GLU A 94 4.97 21.87 0.87
N ASP A 95 5.00 20.98 1.85
CA ASP A 95 6.22 20.35 2.37
C ASP A 95 6.28 18.91 1.82
N TYR A 96 7.01 18.74 0.72
CA TYR A 96 7.08 17.47 0.00
C TYR A 96 7.66 16.32 0.84
N GLU A 97 8.48 16.62 1.86
CA GLU A 97 9.09 15.63 2.75
C GLU A 97 8.06 14.98 3.69
N ARG A 98 6.90 15.62 3.86
CA ARG A 98 5.82 15.11 4.71
C ARG A 98 4.84 14.16 3.99
N LEU A 99 4.93 14.02 2.69
CA LEU A 99 4.16 12.98 2.00
C LEU A 99 4.72 11.60 2.38
N GLY A 100 3.86 10.68 2.83
CA GLY A 100 4.26 9.30 3.12
C GLY A 100 4.98 8.67 1.92
N LEU A 101 6.10 8.02 2.17
CA LEU A 101 6.91 7.41 1.10
C LEU A 101 6.17 6.30 0.35
N ASP A 102 5.35 5.53 1.04
CA ASP A 102 4.46 4.53 0.45
C ASP A 102 3.50 5.17 -0.56
N ARG A 103 2.85 6.27 -0.18
CA ARG A 103 1.98 7.04 -1.07
C ARG A 103 2.77 7.62 -2.25
N TRP A 104 3.94 8.23 -1.98
CA TRP A 104 4.80 8.76 -3.04
C TRP A 104 5.15 7.70 -4.09
N LEU A 105 5.54 6.51 -3.66
CA LEU A 105 5.85 5.42 -4.59
C LEU A 105 4.60 4.90 -5.31
N ALA A 106 3.46 4.81 -4.65
CA ALA A 106 2.20 4.47 -5.30
C ALA A 106 1.82 5.48 -6.39
N LEU A 107 2.08 6.80 -6.17
CA LEU A 107 1.90 7.85 -7.19
C LEU A 107 2.79 7.61 -8.41
N LEU A 108 4.09 7.35 -8.20
CA LEU A 108 5.03 7.07 -9.29
C LEU A 108 4.59 5.86 -10.11
N GLY A 109 4.25 4.75 -9.41
CA GLY A 109 3.79 3.52 -10.05
C GLY A 109 2.49 3.70 -10.80
N GLY A 110 1.50 4.35 -10.20
CA GLY A 110 0.19 4.62 -10.79
C GLY A 110 0.28 5.48 -12.04
N PHE A 111 0.99 6.60 -11.98
CA PHE A 111 1.19 7.49 -13.12
C PHE A 111 1.92 6.81 -14.28
N HIS A 112 2.96 6.04 -13.96
CA HIS A 112 3.68 5.26 -14.98
C HIS A 112 2.77 4.26 -15.71
N LEU A 113 1.92 3.54 -14.98
CA LEU A 113 1.02 2.53 -15.54
C LEU A 113 -0.21 3.14 -16.24
N ALA A 114 -0.65 4.34 -15.83
CA ALA A 114 -1.78 5.02 -16.40
C ALA A 114 -1.44 5.66 -17.74
N SER A 115 -0.23 6.24 -17.87
CA SER A 115 0.16 7.12 -18.98
C SER A 115 -0.79 8.30 -19.14
N GLY A 116 -1.38 8.80 -18.06
CA GLY A 116 -2.39 9.86 -18.02
C GLY A 116 -2.87 10.14 -16.60
N ALA A 117 -4.00 10.83 -16.46
CA ALA A 117 -4.57 11.11 -15.15
C ALA A 117 -4.94 9.81 -14.43
N CYS A 118 -4.73 9.75 -13.10
CA CYS A 118 -5.08 8.59 -12.32
C CYS A 118 -5.48 8.92 -10.89
N LEU A 119 -6.38 8.10 -10.37
CA LEU A 119 -6.77 8.00 -8.97
C LEU A 119 -6.18 6.73 -8.39
N ILE A 120 -5.40 6.86 -7.34
CA ILE A 120 -4.80 5.72 -6.62
C ILE A 120 -5.51 5.56 -5.30
N LEU A 121 -6.07 4.38 -5.05
CA LEU A 121 -6.76 4.00 -3.83
C LEU A 121 -5.99 2.84 -3.19
N ASP A 122 -5.38 3.08 -2.02
CA ASP A 122 -4.65 2.07 -1.26
C ASP A 122 -5.43 1.68 -0.01
N PHE A 123 -5.72 0.37 0.14
CA PHE A 123 -6.50 -0.20 1.22
C PHE A 123 -5.61 -1.02 2.15
N GLY A 124 -4.95 -0.33 3.06
CA GLY A 124 -4.11 -0.90 4.10
C GLY A 124 -4.65 -0.66 5.51
N THR A 125 -3.75 -0.51 6.48
CA THR A 125 -4.09 -0.10 7.86
C THR A 125 -4.84 1.24 7.87
N ALA A 126 -4.40 2.20 7.08
CA ALA A 126 -5.18 3.36 6.64
C ALA A 126 -5.61 3.15 5.19
N VAL A 127 -6.67 3.83 4.77
CA VAL A 127 -7.04 3.95 3.36
C VAL A 127 -6.62 5.32 2.87
N THR A 128 -5.92 5.34 1.74
CA THR A 128 -5.53 6.60 1.08
C THR A 128 -6.15 6.72 -0.30
N ALA A 129 -6.39 7.95 -0.72
CA ALA A 129 -6.81 8.30 -2.07
C ALA A 129 -5.94 9.45 -2.57
N ASP A 130 -5.25 9.26 -3.67
CA ASP A 130 -4.33 10.24 -4.25
C ASP A 130 -4.65 10.51 -5.71
N PHE A 131 -4.56 11.77 -6.12
CA PHE A 131 -4.98 12.26 -7.44
C PHE A 131 -3.77 12.77 -8.21
N VAL A 132 -3.49 12.18 -9.38
CA VAL A 132 -2.40 12.63 -10.27
C VAL A 132 -3.01 13.07 -11.61
N ALA A 133 -2.77 14.31 -11.98
CA ALA A 133 -3.22 14.87 -13.26
C ALA A 133 -2.41 14.30 -14.44
N ALA A 134 -2.93 14.42 -15.65
CA ALA A 134 -2.29 13.90 -16.87
C ALA A 134 -0.90 14.49 -17.16
N ASP A 135 -0.61 15.67 -16.61
CA ASP A 135 0.71 16.32 -16.70
C ASP A 135 1.69 15.90 -15.58
N GLY A 136 1.31 14.92 -14.76
CA GLY A 136 2.08 14.41 -13.63
C GLY A 136 1.96 15.24 -12.35
N GLY A 137 1.13 16.26 -12.31
CA GLY A 137 0.88 17.05 -11.11
C GLY A 137 0.07 16.25 -10.06
N HIS A 138 0.64 15.98 -8.89
CA HIS A 138 -0.11 15.42 -7.76
C HIS A 138 -0.98 16.52 -7.17
N LEU A 139 -2.30 16.35 -7.22
CA LEU A 139 -3.28 17.34 -6.74
C LEU A 139 -3.47 17.29 -5.22
N GLY A 140 -2.91 16.28 -4.56
CA GLY A 140 -3.15 15.97 -3.16
C GLY A 140 -3.98 14.70 -3.00
N GLY A 141 -4.39 14.43 -1.76
CA GLY A 141 -5.14 13.21 -1.47
C GLY A 141 -5.79 13.23 -0.09
N PHE A 142 -6.39 12.11 0.25
CA PHE A 142 -7.14 11.93 1.49
C PHE A 142 -6.64 10.68 2.23
N ILE A 143 -6.74 10.70 3.55
CA ILE A 143 -6.41 9.57 4.42
C ILE A 143 -7.58 9.33 5.35
N CYS A 144 -8.05 8.11 5.44
CA CYS A 144 -9.03 7.70 6.43
C CYS A 144 -8.66 6.35 7.07
N PRO A 145 -9.29 5.95 8.19
CA PRO A 145 -9.02 4.66 8.80
C PRO A 145 -9.41 3.51 7.86
N GLY A 146 -8.53 2.51 7.73
CA GLY A 146 -8.86 1.25 7.07
C GLY A 146 -9.70 0.32 7.96
N MET A 147 -10.17 -0.79 7.38
CA MET A 147 -11.01 -1.77 8.07
C MET A 147 -10.41 -2.24 9.40
N PRO A 148 -9.10 -2.61 9.47
CA PRO A 148 -8.49 -3.04 10.72
C PRO A 148 -8.50 -1.96 11.80
N LEU A 149 -8.24 -0.70 11.45
CA LEU A 149 -8.27 0.42 12.41
C LEU A 149 -9.68 0.70 12.90
N MET A 150 -10.67 0.77 12.02
CA MET A 150 -12.06 1.01 12.40
C MET A 150 -12.56 -0.08 13.36
N ARG A 151 -12.32 -1.33 13.01
CA ARG A 151 -12.67 -2.50 13.83
C ARG A 151 -12.02 -2.43 15.20
N ASN A 152 -10.71 -2.19 15.25
CA ASN A 152 -9.95 -2.14 16.50
C ASN A 152 -10.42 -0.99 17.40
N GLN A 153 -10.68 0.19 16.85
CA GLN A 153 -11.20 1.32 17.63
C GLN A 153 -12.56 1.00 18.26
N LEU A 154 -13.48 0.39 17.51
CA LEU A 154 -14.77 -0.01 18.05
C LEU A 154 -14.62 -1.10 19.14
N ARG A 155 -13.74 -2.07 18.95
CA ARG A 155 -13.44 -3.11 19.95
C ARG A 155 -12.81 -2.51 21.22
N THR A 156 -11.92 -1.54 21.08
CA THR A 156 -11.18 -0.96 22.21
C THR A 156 -12.04 0.00 23.03
N HIS A 157 -12.81 0.85 22.36
CA HIS A 157 -13.55 1.94 23.00
C HIS A 157 -15.01 1.62 23.34
N THR A 158 -15.46 0.37 23.08
CA THR A 158 -16.79 -0.08 23.49
C THR A 158 -16.71 -1.32 24.38
N ARG A 159 -17.68 -1.49 25.27
CA ARG A 159 -17.71 -2.63 26.21
C ARG A 159 -18.29 -3.91 25.60
N LYS A 160 -19.19 -3.79 24.63
CA LYS A 160 -20.01 -4.90 24.12
C LYS A 160 -19.58 -5.39 22.73
N ILE A 161 -18.71 -4.67 22.03
CA ILE A 161 -18.23 -5.09 20.70
C ILE A 161 -17.04 -6.03 20.90
N ARG A 162 -17.30 -7.33 20.90
CA ARG A 162 -16.31 -8.40 21.02
C ARG A 162 -16.74 -9.56 20.12
N TYR A 163 -15.89 -9.93 19.17
CA TYR A 163 -16.08 -11.04 18.25
C TYR A 163 -14.75 -11.44 17.64
N ASP A 164 -14.66 -12.64 17.09
CA ASP A 164 -13.48 -13.18 16.41
C ASP A 164 -13.46 -12.82 14.91
N ASP A 165 -12.36 -13.09 14.26
CA ASP A 165 -12.17 -12.75 12.84
C ASP A 165 -12.99 -13.65 11.91
N VAL A 166 -13.30 -14.89 12.30
CA VAL A 166 -14.17 -15.80 11.54
C VAL A 166 -15.59 -15.24 11.43
N ALA A 167 -16.11 -14.70 12.56
CA ALA A 167 -17.42 -14.04 12.55
C ALA A 167 -17.40 -12.75 11.71
N ALA A 168 -16.28 -12.02 11.72
CA ALA A 168 -16.07 -10.84 10.89
C ALA A 168 -16.12 -11.18 9.39
N GLU A 169 -15.42 -12.20 8.95
CA GLU A 169 -15.40 -12.63 7.53
C GLU A 169 -16.80 -13.02 7.04
N ARG A 170 -17.54 -13.80 7.82
CA ARG A 170 -18.92 -14.16 7.48
C ARG A 170 -19.86 -12.96 7.33
N ALA A 171 -19.63 -11.91 8.12
CA ALA A 171 -20.44 -10.69 8.04
C ALA A 171 -20.33 -9.99 6.69
N HIS A 172 -19.21 -10.16 5.97
CA HIS A 172 -18.95 -9.54 4.67
C HIS A 172 -19.70 -10.18 3.50
N GLU A 173 -20.31 -11.35 3.68
CA GLU A 173 -21.07 -12.05 2.63
C GLU A 173 -22.32 -11.28 2.18
N SER A 174 -22.77 -10.29 2.95
CA SER A 174 -23.94 -9.48 2.65
C SER A 174 -23.78 -8.04 3.13
N LEU A 175 -24.43 -7.10 2.44
CA LEU A 175 -24.57 -5.70 2.87
C LEU A 175 -25.95 -5.37 3.42
N ALA A 176 -26.82 -6.37 3.63
CA ALA A 176 -28.09 -6.17 4.28
C ALA A 176 -27.89 -5.64 5.72
N PRO A 177 -28.85 -4.90 6.29
CA PRO A 177 -28.77 -4.44 7.68
C PRO A 177 -28.44 -5.60 8.63
N GLY A 178 -27.43 -5.41 9.48
CA GLY A 178 -26.97 -6.42 10.42
C GLY A 178 -28.00 -6.69 11.50
N ARG A 179 -28.20 -7.98 11.83
CA ARG A 179 -29.08 -8.44 12.92
C ARG A 179 -28.30 -8.86 14.16
N THR A 180 -26.97 -8.82 14.09
CA THR A 180 -26.03 -9.05 15.19
C THR A 180 -25.06 -7.87 15.29
N THR A 181 -24.40 -7.72 16.44
CA THR A 181 -23.39 -6.67 16.65
C THR A 181 -22.24 -6.80 15.62
N VAL A 182 -21.81 -8.03 15.34
CA VAL A 182 -20.73 -8.31 14.36
C VAL A 182 -21.13 -7.81 12.98
N GLU A 183 -22.30 -8.24 12.50
CA GLU A 183 -22.80 -7.82 11.18
C GLU A 183 -22.99 -6.30 11.09
N ALA A 184 -23.53 -5.69 12.15
CA ALA A 184 -23.74 -4.25 12.16
C ALA A 184 -22.43 -3.46 12.08
N VAL A 185 -21.39 -3.89 12.80
CA VAL A 185 -20.06 -3.26 12.79
C VAL A 185 -19.36 -3.48 11.45
N GLU A 186 -19.21 -4.72 11.03
CA GLU A 186 -18.43 -5.07 9.84
C GLU A 186 -19.06 -4.47 8.57
N ARG A 187 -20.36 -4.61 8.41
CA ARG A 187 -21.09 -4.04 7.27
C ARG A 187 -21.11 -2.52 7.31
N GLY A 188 -21.24 -1.92 8.51
CA GLY A 188 -21.14 -0.47 8.69
C GLY A 188 -19.79 0.09 8.27
N CYS A 189 -18.68 -0.52 8.71
CA CYS A 189 -17.34 -0.14 8.29
C CYS A 189 -17.13 -0.31 6.78
N MET A 190 -17.63 -1.42 6.21
CA MET A 190 -17.56 -1.65 4.77
C MET A 190 -18.33 -0.58 3.98
N LEU A 191 -19.53 -0.21 4.43
CA LEU A 191 -20.30 0.86 3.80
C LEU A 191 -19.60 2.23 3.87
N MET A 192 -18.87 2.52 4.97
CA MET A 192 -18.05 3.72 5.06
C MET A 192 -16.96 3.73 3.99
N LEU A 193 -16.22 2.61 3.82
CA LEU A 193 -15.19 2.51 2.79
C LEU A 193 -15.76 2.62 1.37
N ARG A 194 -16.89 1.97 1.10
CA ARG A 194 -17.57 2.08 -0.20
C ARG A 194 -18.04 3.50 -0.49
N GLY A 195 -18.62 4.18 0.50
CA GLY A 195 -19.02 5.58 0.39
C GLY A 195 -17.82 6.51 0.13
N PHE A 196 -16.70 6.27 0.84
CA PHE A 196 -15.46 6.98 0.58
C PHE A 196 -15.00 6.82 -0.86
N VAL A 197 -14.95 5.58 -1.38
CA VAL A 197 -14.56 5.30 -2.77
C VAL A 197 -15.46 6.01 -3.77
N LEU A 198 -16.79 5.92 -3.62
CA LEU A 198 -17.75 6.57 -4.51
C LEU A 198 -17.53 8.09 -4.54
N THR A 199 -17.29 8.72 -3.39
CA THR A 199 -16.97 10.15 -3.30
C THR A 199 -15.67 10.49 -4.01
N GLN A 200 -14.62 9.63 -3.90
CA GLN A 200 -13.37 9.85 -4.62
C GLN A 200 -13.55 9.75 -6.13
N LEU A 201 -14.38 8.83 -6.61
CA LEU A 201 -14.72 8.72 -8.04
C LEU A 201 -15.45 9.97 -8.55
N GLU A 202 -16.45 10.43 -7.79
CA GLU A 202 -17.18 11.67 -8.13
C GLU A 202 -16.23 12.88 -8.19
N LEU A 203 -15.28 12.99 -7.27
CA LEU A 203 -14.27 14.05 -7.30
C LEU A 203 -13.34 13.91 -8.52
N ALA A 204 -12.88 12.71 -8.83
CA ALA A 204 -12.05 12.46 -10.00
C ALA A 204 -12.78 12.80 -11.32
N GLU A 205 -14.06 12.46 -11.42
CA GLU A 205 -14.91 12.83 -12.55
C GLU A 205 -15.09 14.36 -12.68
N GLN A 206 -15.16 15.09 -11.58
CA GLN A 206 -15.19 16.55 -11.59
C GLN A 206 -13.90 17.17 -12.16
N TYR A 207 -12.73 16.56 -11.89
CA TYR A 207 -11.45 17.04 -12.40
C TYR A 207 -11.20 16.66 -13.86
N TRP A 208 -11.59 15.44 -14.26
CA TRP A 208 -11.11 14.83 -15.52
C TRP A 208 -12.22 14.23 -16.38
N GLY A 209 -13.48 14.37 -16.02
CA GLY A 209 -14.57 13.67 -16.69
C GLY A 209 -14.40 12.17 -16.57
N LYS A 210 -14.32 11.47 -17.70
CA LYS A 210 -14.09 10.01 -17.74
C LYS A 210 -12.66 9.64 -18.17
N ASP A 211 -11.80 10.62 -18.33
CA ASP A 211 -10.45 10.39 -18.86
C ASP A 211 -9.42 10.22 -17.73
N PHE A 212 -9.59 9.18 -16.94
CA PHE A 212 -8.64 8.80 -15.90
C PHE A 212 -8.68 7.29 -15.61
N VAL A 213 -7.61 6.77 -15.04
CA VAL A 213 -7.49 5.38 -14.61
C VAL A 213 -7.59 5.30 -13.10
N VAL A 214 -8.36 4.34 -12.60
CA VAL A 214 -8.41 4.03 -11.16
C VAL A 214 -7.53 2.83 -10.86
N PHE A 215 -6.65 2.96 -9.88
CA PHE A 215 -5.87 1.87 -9.33
C PHE A 215 -6.37 1.51 -7.93
N LEU A 216 -6.51 0.22 -7.69
CA LEU A 216 -6.73 -0.35 -6.36
C LEU A 216 -5.48 -1.12 -5.94
N THR A 217 -4.98 -0.82 -4.76
CA THR A 217 -3.87 -1.53 -4.12
C THR A 217 -4.14 -1.75 -2.63
N GLY A 218 -3.22 -2.41 -1.93
CA GLY A 218 -3.39 -2.77 -0.52
C GLY A 218 -4.11 -4.10 -0.29
N GLY A 219 -4.02 -4.61 0.94
CA GLY A 219 -4.51 -5.94 1.30
C GLY A 219 -6.04 -6.08 1.25
N ASP A 220 -6.75 -4.99 1.53
CA ASP A 220 -8.22 -4.95 1.62
C ASP A 220 -8.88 -4.40 0.33
N ALA A 221 -8.16 -4.26 -0.79
CA ALA A 221 -8.67 -3.72 -2.06
C ALA A 221 -9.88 -4.51 -2.61
N ASN A 222 -9.96 -5.81 -2.32
CA ASN A 222 -11.06 -6.69 -2.72
C ASN A 222 -12.41 -6.29 -2.09
N LEU A 223 -12.41 -5.65 -0.91
CA LEU A 223 -13.65 -5.22 -0.23
C LEU A 223 -14.45 -4.19 -1.03
N VAL A 224 -13.77 -3.47 -1.91
CA VAL A 224 -14.35 -2.39 -2.71
C VAL A 224 -14.32 -2.65 -4.22
N SER A 225 -13.74 -3.74 -4.69
CA SER A 225 -13.61 -4.05 -6.13
C SER A 225 -14.96 -4.04 -6.87
N GLY A 226 -16.03 -4.47 -6.22
CA GLY A 226 -17.39 -4.42 -6.78
C GLY A 226 -17.98 -3.00 -6.90
N VAL A 227 -17.36 -1.98 -6.32
CA VAL A 227 -17.78 -0.57 -6.45
C VAL A 227 -17.11 0.10 -7.68
N VAL A 228 -15.94 -0.39 -8.07
CA VAL A 228 -15.14 0.17 -9.17
C VAL A 228 -14.76 -0.97 -10.12
N PRO A 229 -15.71 -1.48 -10.92
CA PRO A 229 -15.49 -2.66 -11.76
C PRO A 229 -14.38 -2.47 -12.81
N ASP A 230 -14.15 -1.22 -13.24
CA ASP A 230 -13.13 -0.89 -14.25
C ASP A 230 -11.76 -0.55 -13.65
N ALA A 231 -11.62 -0.63 -12.33
CA ALA A 231 -10.35 -0.33 -11.69
C ALA A 231 -9.28 -1.40 -11.99
N ARG A 232 -8.06 -0.94 -12.16
CA ARG A 232 -6.89 -1.83 -12.26
C ARG A 232 -6.42 -2.21 -10.86
N VAL A 233 -6.57 -3.47 -10.49
CA VAL A 233 -6.05 -3.99 -9.21
C VAL A 233 -4.57 -4.31 -9.37
N VAL A 234 -3.70 -3.58 -8.68
CA VAL A 234 -2.24 -3.73 -8.73
C VAL A 234 -1.71 -3.88 -7.29
N PRO A 235 -1.64 -5.10 -6.74
CA PRO A 235 -1.22 -5.35 -5.36
C PRO A 235 0.20 -4.84 -5.06
N ASP A 236 1.05 -4.76 -6.07
CA ASP A 236 2.46 -4.41 -5.97
C ASP A 236 2.76 -2.98 -6.46
N LEU A 237 1.78 -2.07 -6.43
CA LEU A 237 1.90 -0.73 -6.98
C LEU A 237 3.07 0.07 -6.35
N VAL A 238 3.25 -0.08 -5.03
CA VAL A 238 4.38 0.54 -4.30
C VAL A 238 5.72 0.03 -4.84
N PHE A 239 5.84 -1.26 -5.15
CA PHE A 239 7.08 -1.82 -5.71
C PHE A 239 7.36 -1.36 -7.14
N VAL A 240 6.30 -1.09 -7.92
CA VAL A 240 6.49 -0.47 -9.25
C VAL A 240 7.16 0.90 -9.09
N GLY A 241 6.66 1.74 -8.20
CA GLY A 241 7.26 3.03 -7.91
C GLY A 241 8.65 2.93 -7.26
N LEU A 242 8.85 1.93 -6.38
CA LEU A 242 10.14 1.69 -5.73
C LEU A 242 11.24 1.34 -6.77
N ALA A 243 10.89 0.58 -7.78
CA ALA A 243 11.82 0.26 -8.86
C ALA A 243 12.25 1.51 -9.65
N MET A 244 11.36 2.49 -9.79
CA MET A 244 11.63 3.77 -10.45
C MET A 244 12.43 4.71 -9.56
N ALA A 245 12.09 4.77 -8.26
CA ALA A 245 12.76 5.64 -7.30
C ALA A 245 14.18 5.16 -6.93
N CYS A 246 14.42 3.86 -6.99
CA CYS A 246 15.69 3.22 -6.61
C CYS A 246 16.24 2.39 -7.79
N PRO A 247 16.67 3.01 -8.91
CA PRO A 247 17.29 2.27 -10.00
C PRO A 247 18.55 1.56 -9.52
N LEU A 248 18.72 0.31 -9.88
CA LEU A 248 19.90 -0.49 -9.52
C LEU A 248 20.81 -0.59 -10.75
N SER A 249 21.93 0.09 -10.68
CA SER A 249 23.03 -0.02 -11.63
C SER A 249 23.74 -1.37 -11.53
#